data_871eebda14e5504555a2464e8354c2e6
#
_entry.id   871eebda14e5504555a2464e8354c2e6
#
_cell.length_a   1.000
_cell.length_b   1.000
_cell.length_c   1.000
_cell.angle_alpha   90.00
_cell.angle_beta   90.00
_cell.angle_gamma   90.00
#
_symmetry.space_group_name_H-M   'P 1'
#
loop_
_entity.id
_entity.type
_entity.pdbx_description
1 polymer ?
#
loop_
_entity_poly.entity_id
_entity_poly.type
_entity_poly.pdbx_seq_one_letter_code
_entity_poly.pdbx_strand_id
1 'polypeptide(L)'
;MANAEYRMLIWGKALLVALFAAALVPGEDKSPSFETQTIRGKVVFLGEVMEQETGIAVVPEARDRVLALQTSRSELIPLIEDVRARAFRRDERLRKMEVELVVRRYANSPAVQIIRVIEVATDGRFEIDYWCDVCSIAMYELKVCECCQGDIALRRTKVPDK
;
A
#
# COMPACT_ATOMS: atom_id res chain seq x y z
N MET A 1 15.03 67.54 28.53
CA MET A 1 15.92 66.40 28.56
C MET A 1 15.11 65.12 28.79
N ALA A 2 14.25 64.70 27.85
CA ALA A 2 13.41 63.49 28.02
C ALA A 2 13.06 62.86 26.66
N ASN A 3 14.01 62.64 25.73
CA ASN A 3 13.74 62.08 24.44
C ASN A 3 14.73 61.00 23.96
N ALA A 4 15.76 60.66 24.76
CA ALA A 4 16.77 59.69 24.35
C ALA A 4 16.42 58.23 24.78
N GLU A 5 15.75 58.06 25.90
CA GLU A 5 15.46 56.70 26.42
C GLU A 5 14.28 56.00 25.72
N TYR A 6 13.32 56.78 25.18
CA TYR A 6 12.15 56.19 24.53
C TYR A 6 12.46 55.58 23.14
N ARG A 7 13.52 56.07 22.49
CA ARG A 7 13.91 55.53 21.17
C ARG A 7 14.64 54.19 21.24
N MET A 8 15.32 53.88 22.36
CA MET A 8 15.97 52.56 22.54
C MET A 8 15.00 51.42 22.83
N LEU A 9 13.86 51.69 23.47
CA LEU A 9 12.87 50.64 23.76
C LEU A 9 12.09 50.14 22.52
N ILE A 10 11.94 50.99 21.50
CA ILE A 10 11.19 50.65 20.29
C ILE A 10 12.03 49.76 19.35
N TRP A 11 13.33 49.96 19.31
CA TRP A 11 14.23 49.17 18.46
C TRP A 11 14.50 47.77 19.01
N GLY A 12 14.48 47.59 20.32
CA GLY A 12 14.63 46.26 20.95
C GLY A 12 13.45 45.35 20.70
N LYS A 13 12.22 45.87 20.60
CA LYS A 13 11.02 45.08 20.33
C LYS A 13 10.84 44.72 18.85
N ALA A 14 11.34 45.56 17.93
CA ALA A 14 11.31 45.26 16.50
C ALA A 14 12.29 44.16 16.11
N LEU A 15 13.42 44.02 16.81
CA LEU A 15 14.40 42.95 16.50
C LEU A 15 13.97 41.59 16.98
N LEU A 16 13.19 41.52 18.06
CA LEU A 16 12.68 40.24 18.60
C LEU A 16 11.54 39.62 17.76
N VAL A 17 10.76 40.46 17.05
CA VAL A 17 9.68 39.97 16.17
C VAL A 17 10.24 39.43 14.85
N ALA A 18 11.35 39.99 14.34
CA ALA A 18 11.98 39.54 13.11
C ALA A 18 12.66 38.16 13.21
N LEU A 19 13.09 37.75 14.41
CA LEU A 19 13.74 36.45 14.66
C LEU A 19 12.74 35.29 14.77
N PHE A 20 11.45 35.56 15.03
CA PHE A 20 10.44 34.49 15.16
C PHE A 20 9.76 34.13 13.83
N ALA A 21 9.90 34.94 12.77
CA ALA A 21 9.30 34.70 11.46
C ALA A 21 10.12 33.73 10.58
N ALA A 22 11.34 33.38 10.95
CA ALA A 22 12.23 32.54 10.13
C ALA A 22 12.12 31.03 10.40
N ALA A 23 11.21 30.59 11.29
CA ALA A 23 11.13 29.17 11.73
C ALA A 23 9.97 28.37 11.13
N LEU A 24 9.21 28.93 10.18
CA LEU A 24 8.16 28.21 9.45
C LEU A 24 8.57 28.01 8.00
N VAL A 25 9.67 27.28 7.78
CA VAL A 25 9.90 26.64 6.49
C VAL A 25 9.05 25.38 6.50
N PRO A 26 7.99 25.25 5.67
CA PRO A 26 7.28 23.98 5.53
C PRO A 26 8.32 22.95 5.09
N GLY A 27 8.48 21.89 5.85
CA GLY A 27 9.30 20.76 5.44
C GLY A 27 8.78 20.29 4.08
N GLU A 28 9.62 20.22 3.08
CA GLU A 28 9.34 19.63 1.79
C GLU A 28 8.89 18.19 2.06
N ASP A 29 7.61 17.93 1.85
CA ASP A 29 7.03 16.57 2.00
C ASP A 29 7.56 15.75 0.82
N LYS A 30 8.77 15.21 0.97
CA LYS A 30 9.39 14.34 -0.03
C LYS A 30 8.64 13.03 -0.04
N SER A 31 7.62 12.95 -0.87
CA SER A 31 7.00 11.66 -1.19
C SER A 31 8.09 10.67 -1.62
N PRO A 32 8.11 9.46 -1.06
CA PRO A 32 9.15 8.48 -1.36
C PRO A 32 9.14 8.15 -2.86
N SER A 33 10.33 8.13 -3.48
CA SER A 33 10.47 7.74 -4.87
C SER A 33 10.14 6.26 -5.06
N PHE A 34 9.40 5.94 -6.12
CA PHE A 34 9.05 4.58 -6.48
C PHE A 34 9.05 4.38 -7.99
N GLU A 35 9.21 3.13 -8.39
CA GLU A 35 9.01 2.67 -9.76
C GLU A 35 7.76 1.80 -9.83
N THR A 36 7.00 1.92 -10.94
CA THR A 36 5.84 1.06 -11.19
C THR A 36 6.27 -0.10 -12.09
N GLN A 37 5.96 -1.33 -11.66
CA GLN A 37 6.22 -2.54 -12.46
C GLN A 37 5.06 -3.52 -12.35
N THR A 38 5.01 -4.48 -13.27
CA THR A 38 4.06 -5.61 -13.23
C THR A 38 4.83 -6.89 -12.93
N ILE A 39 4.39 -7.63 -11.91
CA ILE A 39 5.00 -8.89 -11.49
C ILE A 39 3.93 -9.96 -11.49
N ARG A 40 4.25 -11.15 -12.03
CA ARG A 40 3.32 -12.28 -12.11
C ARG A 40 3.69 -13.36 -11.11
N GLY A 41 2.66 -13.99 -10.51
CA GLY A 41 2.83 -15.11 -9.58
C GLY A 41 1.58 -15.41 -8.79
N LYS A 42 1.75 -16.08 -7.65
CA LYS A 42 0.70 -16.34 -6.67
C LYS A 42 1.00 -15.65 -5.35
N VAL A 43 -0.02 -15.12 -4.70
CA VAL A 43 0.15 -14.56 -3.36
C VAL A 43 0.04 -15.68 -2.34
N VAL A 44 1.04 -15.76 -1.47
CA VAL A 44 1.22 -16.82 -0.47
C VAL A 44 1.54 -16.21 0.89
N PHE A 45 1.45 -17.03 1.93
CA PHE A 45 2.03 -16.68 3.22
C PHE A 45 3.51 -17.07 3.23
N LEU A 46 4.38 -16.09 3.45
CA LEU A 46 5.83 -16.25 3.40
C LEU A 46 6.32 -17.36 4.34
N GLY A 47 5.81 -17.36 5.58
CA GLY A 47 6.21 -18.36 6.59
C GLY A 47 5.86 -19.78 6.19
N GLU A 48 4.67 -20.01 5.61
CA GLU A 48 4.26 -21.34 5.13
C GLU A 48 5.16 -21.86 4.02
N VAL A 49 5.47 -21.02 3.03
CA VAL A 49 6.33 -21.41 1.90
C VAL A 49 7.77 -21.65 2.37
N MET A 50 8.30 -20.79 3.25
CA MET A 50 9.64 -21.01 3.82
C MET A 50 9.74 -22.34 4.56
N GLU A 51 8.74 -22.70 5.36
CA GLU A 51 8.70 -23.99 6.05
C GLU A 51 8.66 -25.18 5.07
N GLN A 52 7.82 -25.07 4.02
CA GLN A 52 7.62 -26.12 3.03
C GLN A 52 8.84 -26.32 2.10
N GLU A 53 9.43 -25.23 1.61
CA GLU A 53 10.48 -25.30 0.59
C GLU A 53 11.89 -25.46 1.18
N THR A 54 12.12 -24.92 2.39
CA THR A 54 13.45 -24.89 3.00
C THR A 54 13.59 -25.81 4.22
N GLY A 55 12.48 -26.31 4.76
CA GLY A 55 12.45 -27.06 6.02
C GLY A 55 12.77 -26.23 7.27
N ILE A 56 12.81 -24.89 7.14
CA ILE A 56 13.01 -23.99 8.28
C ILE A 56 11.75 -24.00 9.12
N ALA A 57 11.83 -24.44 10.38
CA ALA A 57 10.70 -24.42 11.28
C ALA A 57 10.27 -22.99 11.59
N VAL A 58 9.02 -22.68 11.28
CA VAL A 58 8.40 -21.39 11.57
C VAL A 58 7.44 -21.52 12.73
N VAL A 59 7.52 -20.64 13.72
CA VAL A 59 6.57 -20.63 14.84
C VAL A 59 5.14 -20.39 14.34
N PRO A 60 4.12 -21.03 14.93
CA PRO A 60 2.75 -20.98 14.41
C PRO A 60 2.23 -19.55 14.17
N GLU A 61 2.58 -18.63 15.08
CA GLU A 61 2.14 -17.22 15.03
C GLU A 61 2.77 -16.42 13.89
N ALA A 62 3.85 -16.92 13.27
CA ALA A 62 4.55 -16.25 12.16
C ALA A 62 4.21 -16.82 10.78
N ARG A 63 3.57 -18.00 10.71
CA ARG A 63 3.29 -18.69 9.44
C ARG A 63 2.51 -17.84 8.45
N ASP A 64 1.46 -17.16 8.91
CA ASP A 64 0.56 -16.35 8.11
C ASP A 64 0.77 -14.82 8.30
N ARG A 65 1.85 -14.41 8.96
CA ARG A 65 2.08 -12.98 9.28
C ARG A 65 2.40 -12.14 8.08
N VAL A 66 3.19 -12.64 7.15
CA VAL A 66 3.68 -11.88 6.00
C VAL A 66 3.14 -12.48 4.73
N LEU A 67 2.47 -11.64 3.92
CA LEU A 67 2.10 -11.97 2.55
C LEU A 67 3.28 -11.72 1.61
N ALA A 68 3.47 -12.61 0.65
CA ALA A 68 4.47 -12.47 -0.40
C ALA A 68 3.89 -12.90 -1.76
N LEU A 69 4.41 -12.34 -2.83
CA LEU A 69 4.19 -12.85 -4.18
C LEU A 69 5.28 -13.86 -4.49
N GLN A 70 4.90 -15.11 -4.74
CA GLN A 70 5.78 -16.16 -5.24
C GLN A 70 5.74 -16.16 -6.77
N THR A 71 6.87 -15.86 -7.40
CA THR A 71 7.01 -15.85 -8.86
C THR A 71 7.22 -17.26 -9.40
N SER A 72 7.12 -17.42 -10.73
CA SER A 72 7.43 -18.70 -11.40
C SER A 72 8.88 -19.16 -11.24
N ARG A 73 9.79 -18.27 -10.76
CA ARG A 73 11.19 -18.59 -10.45
C ARG A 73 11.40 -18.90 -8.96
N SER A 74 10.32 -19.11 -8.20
CA SER A 74 10.33 -19.28 -6.74
C SER A 74 10.90 -18.08 -5.98
N GLU A 75 10.97 -16.89 -6.60
CA GLU A 75 11.33 -15.67 -5.89
C GLU A 75 10.16 -15.24 -5.01
N LEU A 76 10.43 -14.97 -3.75
CA LEU A 76 9.43 -14.50 -2.77
C LEU A 76 9.59 -12.99 -2.56
N ILE A 77 8.63 -12.21 -3.03
CA ILE A 77 8.62 -10.75 -2.94
C ILE A 77 7.61 -10.34 -1.86
N PRO A 78 8.05 -9.83 -0.70
CA PRO A 78 7.14 -9.40 0.36
C PRO A 78 6.19 -8.31 -0.11
N LEU A 79 4.95 -8.34 0.39
CA LEU A 79 3.92 -7.34 0.10
C LEU A 79 3.75 -6.39 1.27
N ILE A 80 3.67 -5.08 0.99
CA ILE A 80 3.22 -4.10 1.98
C ILE A 80 1.74 -4.34 2.20
N GLU A 81 1.35 -4.69 3.44
CA GLU A 81 -0.04 -5.02 3.76
C GLU A 81 -0.89 -3.76 3.95
N ASP A 82 -1.22 -3.12 2.83
CA ASP A 82 -2.25 -2.10 2.73
C ASP A 82 -3.63 -2.73 2.45
N VAL A 83 -4.63 -1.92 2.08
CA VAL A 83 -6.00 -2.39 1.80
C VAL A 83 -6.03 -3.47 0.72
N ARG A 84 -5.20 -3.35 -0.35
CA ARG A 84 -5.19 -4.31 -1.45
C ARG A 84 -4.48 -5.62 -1.09
N ALA A 85 -3.37 -5.55 -0.40
CA ALA A 85 -2.68 -6.76 0.06
C ALA A 85 -3.51 -7.48 1.13
N ARG A 86 -4.19 -6.74 2.02
CA ARG A 86 -5.08 -7.33 3.03
C ARG A 86 -6.26 -8.08 2.43
N ALA A 87 -6.69 -7.77 1.19
CA ALA A 87 -7.67 -8.56 0.46
C ALA A 87 -7.27 -10.03 0.33
N PHE A 88 -5.99 -10.31 0.04
CA PHE A 88 -5.47 -11.67 -0.05
C PHE A 88 -5.48 -12.40 1.29
N ARG A 89 -5.39 -11.69 2.40
CA ARG A 89 -5.54 -12.28 3.74
C ARG A 89 -7.00 -12.61 4.05
N ARG A 90 -7.91 -11.73 3.70
CA ARG A 90 -9.35 -11.83 3.98
C ARG A 90 -10.07 -12.84 3.10
N ASP A 91 -9.63 -12.96 1.84
CA ASP A 91 -10.28 -13.79 0.82
C ASP A 91 -9.30 -14.81 0.26
N GLU A 92 -9.44 -16.06 0.68
CA GLU A 92 -8.58 -17.14 0.22
C GLU A 92 -8.73 -17.44 -1.28
N ARG A 93 -9.85 -17.05 -1.91
CA ARG A 93 -10.06 -17.21 -3.36
C ARG A 93 -8.97 -16.48 -4.14
N LEU A 94 -8.56 -15.29 -3.67
CA LEU A 94 -7.50 -14.50 -4.32
C LEU A 94 -6.14 -15.21 -4.26
N ARG A 95 -5.84 -15.93 -3.16
CA ARG A 95 -4.57 -16.69 -3.05
C ARG A 95 -4.52 -17.93 -3.93
N LYS A 96 -5.69 -18.41 -4.41
CA LYS A 96 -5.77 -19.54 -5.35
C LYS A 96 -5.58 -19.12 -6.81
N MET A 97 -5.66 -17.80 -7.09
CA MET A 97 -5.50 -17.24 -8.43
C MET A 97 -4.04 -17.08 -8.82
N GLU A 98 -3.74 -17.28 -10.10
CA GLU A 98 -2.54 -16.74 -10.72
C GLU A 98 -2.80 -15.27 -11.01
N VAL A 99 -1.92 -14.38 -10.58
CA VAL A 99 -2.15 -12.93 -10.70
C VAL A 99 -0.97 -12.20 -11.33
N GLU A 100 -1.27 -11.14 -12.05
CA GLU A 100 -0.36 -10.06 -12.37
C GLU A 100 -0.64 -8.90 -11.42
N LEU A 101 0.31 -8.57 -10.57
CA LEU A 101 0.23 -7.42 -9.68
C LEU A 101 0.94 -6.23 -10.31
N VAL A 102 0.21 -5.13 -10.54
CA VAL A 102 0.86 -3.84 -10.79
C VAL A 102 1.24 -3.28 -9.43
N VAL A 103 2.52 -3.00 -9.22
CA VAL A 103 3.07 -2.64 -7.91
C VAL A 103 3.92 -1.37 -7.98
N ARG A 104 4.04 -0.69 -6.83
CA ARG A 104 5.09 0.30 -6.56
C ARG A 104 6.24 -0.38 -5.82
N ARG A 105 7.43 -0.23 -6.38
CA ARG A 105 8.68 -0.63 -5.74
C ARG A 105 9.39 0.61 -5.23
N TYR A 106 9.59 0.71 -3.95
CA TYR A 106 10.32 1.81 -3.31
C TYR A 106 11.82 1.49 -3.25
N ALA A 107 12.67 2.48 -3.52
CA ALA A 107 14.13 2.29 -3.63
C ALA A 107 14.77 1.63 -2.39
N ASN A 108 14.24 1.90 -1.20
CA ASN A 108 14.80 1.44 0.07
C ASN A 108 13.97 0.33 0.75
N SER A 109 13.13 -0.40 -0.01
CA SER A 109 12.28 -1.45 0.53
C SER A 109 12.32 -2.71 -0.32
N PRO A 110 12.53 -3.90 0.27
CA PRO A 110 12.36 -5.17 -0.45
C PRO A 110 10.88 -5.48 -0.72
N ALA A 111 9.97 -4.89 0.07
CA ALA A 111 8.55 -5.09 -0.08
C ALA A 111 7.94 -4.15 -1.11
N VAL A 112 6.90 -4.62 -1.81
CA VAL A 112 6.19 -3.87 -2.84
C VAL A 112 4.75 -3.57 -2.42
N GLN A 113 4.22 -2.44 -2.90
CA GLN A 113 2.84 -2.02 -2.67
C GLN A 113 1.98 -2.35 -3.89
N ILE A 114 0.83 -3.01 -3.69
CA ILE A 114 -0.09 -3.35 -4.77
C ILE A 114 -0.90 -2.12 -5.19
N ILE A 115 -0.93 -1.84 -6.51
CA ILE A 115 -1.79 -0.82 -7.13
C ILE A 115 -3.01 -1.46 -7.78
N ARG A 116 -2.80 -2.56 -8.55
CA ARG A 116 -3.86 -3.29 -9.24
C ARG A 116 -3.63 -4.79 -9.11
N VAL A 117 -4.73 -5.53 -9.04
CA VAL A 117 -4.75 -7.00 -9.06
C VAL A 117 -5.41 -7.44 -10.35
N ILE A 118 -4.71 -8.21 -11.17
CA ILE A 118 -5.21 -8.76 -12.42
C ILE A 118 -5.08 -10.27 -12.35
N GLU A 119 -6.20 -10.97 -12.34
CA GLU A 119 -6.24 -12.43 -12.46
C GLU A 119 -5.82 -12.84 -13.89
N VAL A 120 -4.99 -13.87 -13.98
CA VAL A 120 -4.60 -14.49 -15.24
C VAL A 120 -5.27 -15.87 -15.31
N ALA A 121 -6.39 -15.92 -15.99
CA ALA A 121 -7.18 -17.14 -16.14
C ALA A 121 -7.05 -17.71 -17.56
N THR A 122 -7.56 -18.91 -17.77
CA THR A 122 -7.54 -19.59 -19.09
C THR A 122 -8.40 -18.88 -20.14
N ASP A 123 -9.44 -18.13 -19.67
CA ASP A 123 -10.40 -17.39 -20.49
C ASP A 123 -10.05 -15.90 -20.65
N GLY A 124 -8.90 -15.47 -20.13
CA GLY A 124 -8.41 -14.11 -20.26
C GLY A 124 -7.82 -13.49 -19.00
N ARG A 125 -7.69 -12.17 -19.02
CA ARG A 125 -7.15 -11.37 -17.94
C ARG A 125 -8.27 -10.50 -17.37
N PHE A 126 -8.39 -10.45 -16.02
CA PHE A 126 -9.48 -9.77 -15.35
C PHE A 126 -8.96 -8.93 -14.20
N GLU A 127 -9.26 -7.65 -14.19
CA GLU A 127 -9.04 -6.81 -13.00
C GLU A 127 -10.02 -7.23 -11.91
N ILE A 128 -9.51 -7.39 -10.70
CA ILE A 128 -10.24 -7.89 -9.53
C ILE A 128 -10.48 -6.76 -8.57
N ASP A 129 -11.73 -6.57 -8.20
CA ASP A 129 -12.18 -5.72 -7.10
C ASP A 129 -13.43 -6.32 -6.42
N TYR A 130 -13.96 -5.62 -5.44
CA TYR A 130 -15.24 -5.93 -4.79
C TYR A 130 -16.23 -4.82 -5.11
N TRP A 131 -17.43 -5.20 -5.55
CA TRP A 131 -18.43 -4.26 -6.02
C TRP A 131 -19.63 -4.23 -5.08
N CYS A 132 -20.09 -3.03 -4.74
CA CYS A 132 -21.37 -2.81 -4.07
C CYS A 132 -22.42 -2.37 -5.11
N ASP A 133 -23.42 -3.22 -5.36
CA ASP A 133 -24.49 -2.92 -6.32
C ASP A 133 -25.37 -1.75 -5.87
N VAL A 134 -25.57 -1.59 -4.57
CA VAL A 134 -26.40 -0.52 -4.02
C VAL A 134 -25.76 0.86 -4.22
N CYS A 135 -24.46 0.98 -3.93
CA CYS A 135 -23.75 2.25 -3.99
C CYS A 135 -23.03 2.47 -5.32
N SER A 136 -22.90 1.43 -6.15
CA SER A 136 -22.14 1.46 -7.41
C SER A 136 -20.68 1.90 -7.20
N ILE A 137 -20.04 1.39 -6.14
CA ILE A 137 -18.62 1.69 -5.82
C ILE A 137 -17.78 0.44 -5.79
N ALA A 138 -16.52 0.59 -6.24
CA ALA A 138 -15.49 -0.43 -6.12
C ALA A 138 -14.78 -0.34 -4.77
N MET A 139 -14.53 -1.48 -4.15
CA MET A 139 -13.74 -1.64 -2.94
C MET A 139 -12.61 -2.65 -3.18
N TYR A 140 -11.58 -2.61 -2.35
CA TYR A 140 -10.37 -3.40 -2.58
C TYR A 140 -10.05 -4.37 -1.45
N GLU A 141 -11.03 -4.66 -0.60
CA GLU A 141 -10.94 -5.60 0.50
C GLU A 141 -12.32 -6.23 0.75
N LEU A 142 -12.37 -7.50 1.09
CA LEU A 142 -13.61 -8.20 1.46
C LEU A 142 -14.07 -7.74 2.86
N LYS A 143 -15.10 -6.92 2.89
CA LYS A 143 -15.80 -6.40 4.08
C LYS A 143 -17.18 -5.91 3.69
N VAL A 144 -17.97 -5.43 4.63
CA VAL A 144 -19.22 -4.72 4.31
C VAL A 144 -18.93 -3.39 3.58
N CYS A 145 -19.84 -2.95 2.75
CA CYS A 145 -19.72 -1.68 2.04
C CYS A 145 -19.59 -0.52 3.04
N GLU A 146 -18.59 0.34 2.86
CA GLU A 146 -18.36 1.49 3.75
C GLU A 146 -19.47 2.54 3.69
N CYS A 147 -20.25 2.57 2.60
CA CYS A 147 -21.31 3.52 2.39
C CYS A 147 -22.65 3.01 2.96
N CYS A 148 -23.16 1.88 2.47
CA CYS A 148 -24.49 1.37 2.83
C CYS A 148 -24.48 0.23 3.85
N GLN A 149 -23.31 -0.25 4.28
CA GLN A 149 -23.10 -1.39 5.18
C GLN A 149 -23.67 -2.73 4.64
N GLY A 150 -24.05 -2.77 3.37
CA GLY A 150 -24.52 -3.99 2.69
C GLY A 150 -23.38 -4.86 2.20
N ASP A 151 -23.73 -6.04 1.71
CA ASP A 151 -22.77 -6.99 1.15
C ASP A 151 -22.13 -6.48 -0.15
N ILE A 152 -20.89 -6.92 -0.39
CA ILE A 152 -20.18 -6.67 -1.64
C ILE A 152 -19.78 -8.00 -2.29
N ALA A 153 -19.72 -8.00 -3.62
CA ALA A 153 -19.36 -9.19 -4.39
C ALA A 153 -18.00 -9.03 -5.07
N LEU A 154 -17.23 -10.13 -5.14
CA LEU A 154 -16.03 -10.20 -5.95
C LEU A 154 -16.40 -9.97 -7.41
N ARG A 155 -15.82 -8.95 -8.05
CA ARG A 155 -16.05 -8.60 -9.44
C ARG A 155 -14.80 -8.87 -10.28
N ARG A 156 -15.01 -9.43 -11.47
CA ARG A 156 -14.00 -9.66 -12.50
C ARG A 156 -14.32 -8.78 -13.70
N THR A 157 -13.48 -7.81 -13.99
CA THR A 157 -13.63 -6.92 -15.16
C THR A 157 -12.57 -7.26 -16.19
N LYS A 158 -12.98 -7.70 -17.39
CA LYS A 158 -12.05 -8.09 -18.46
C LYS A 158 -11.15 -6.91 -18.83
N VAL A 159 -9.84 -7.14 -18.86
CA VAL A 159 -8.87 -6.16 -19.34
C VAL A 159 -8.44 -6.51 -20.76
N PRO A 160 -8.13 -5.51 -21.61
CA PRO A 160 -7.63 -5.75 -22.95
C PRO A 160 -6.34 -6.58 -22.92
N ASP A 161 -6.18 -7.46 -23.91
CA ASP A 161 -4.92 -8.12 -24.16
C ASP A 161 -3.87 -7.09 -24.58
N LYS A 162 -2.64 -7.25 -24.08
CA LYS A 162 -1.53 -6.36 -24.43
C LYS A 162 -0.99 -6.68 -25.79
#